data_74fe2453ff229b10ed1c2088981f23cf
#
_entry.id   74fe2453ff229b10ed1c2088981f23cf
#
_cell.length_a   1.000
_cell.length_b   1.000
_cell.length_c   1.000
_cell.angle_alpha   90.00
_cell.angle_beta   90.00
_cell.angle_gamma   90.00
#
_symmetry.space_group_name_H-M   'P 1'
#
loop_
_entity.id
_entity.type
_entity.pdbx_description
1 polymer ?
#
loop_
_entity_poly.entity_id
_entity_poly.type
_entity_poly.pdbx_seq_one_letter_code
_entity_poly.pdbx_strand_id
1 'polypeptide(L)'
;MTMDVQVENEIDPSPQARLIFEKEFMPHLDAMYNFALRLTNDEDDAQDLVQDTCLKAYRFIHSFEPGTYAKAWLFRILKNNFINDYRKKSRGPSKVEFEWVEQSFSGEDDPEPAHQADLHAETVNEMLGDEITKAIQVLPVDFRMIIILCDLEEFSYEEMAKILNIPIGTVRSRLHRARALLKESLATYAKSKGYGADTLSDLD
;
A
#
# COMPACT_ATOMS: atom_id res chain seq x y z
N MET A 1 -23.07 -38.93 -5.95
CA MET A 1 -22.18 -38.78 -7.11
C MET A 1 -21.69 -37.33 -7.10
N THR A 2 -20.73 -37.08 -6.23
CA THR A 2 -20.14 -35.77 -5.95
C THR A 2 -19.01 -35.57 -6.96
N MET A 3 -19.18 -34.64 -7.90
CA MET A 3 -18.09 -34.18 -8.76
C MET A 3 -17.19 -33.27 -7.93
N ASP A 4 -16.06 -33.80 -7.46
CA ASP A 4 -14.92 -33.01 -7.03
C ASP A 4 -14.35 -32.29 -8.26
N VAL A 5 -14.68 -31.02 -8.40
CA VAL A 5 -13.99 -30.13 -9.33
C VAL A 5 -12.66 -29.76 -8.67
N GLN A 6 -11.66 -30.62 -8.89
CA GLN A 6 -10.27 -30.21 -8.68
C GLN A 6 -9.95 -29.14 -9.75
N VAL A 7 -10.04 -27.88 -9.38
CA VAL A 7 -9.43 -26.80 -10.14
C VAL A 7 -7.94 -26.94 -9.92
N GLU A 8 -7.27 -27.74 -10.75
CA GLU A 8 -5.83 -27.73 -10.87
C GLU A 8 -5.43 -26.33 -11.34
N ASN A 9 -4.80 -25.60 -10.43
CA ASN A 9 -4.27 -24.25 -10.63
C ASN A 9 -3.01 -24.34 -11.51
N GLU A 10 -3.14 -24.76 -12.76
CA GLU A 10 -2.06 -24.71 -13.73
C GLU A 10 -1.77 -23.26 -14.10
N ILE A 11 -0.47 -22.90 -14.01
CA ILE A 11 0.03 -21.62 -14.53
C ILE A 11 -0.20 -21.61 -16.03
N ASP A 12 -0.99 -20.66 -16.55
CA ASP A 12 -1.26 -20.52 -17.98
C ASP A 12 0.04 -20.22 -18.75
N PRO A 13 0.59 -21.17 -19.51
CA PRO A 13 1.84 -20.97 -20.23
C PRO A 13 1.64 -20.25 -21.57
N SER A 14 0.48 -19.64 -21.80
CA SER A 14 0.16 -19.05 -23.10
C SER A 14 1.11 -17.89 -23.45
N PRO A 15 1.51 -17.74 -24.73
CA PRO A 15 2.30 -16.60 -25.17
C PRO A 15 1.62 -15.26 -24.87
N GLN A 16 0.30 -15.21 -24.81
CA GLN A 16 -0.47 -14.04 -24.51
C GLN A 16 -0.36 -13.66 -23.02
N ALA A 17 -0.45 -14.64 -22.10
CA ALA A 17 -0.25 -14.42 -20.69
C ALA A 17 1.15 -13.84 -20.39
N ARG A 18 2.16 -14.41 -21.03
CA ARG A 18 3.53 -13.91 -20.92
C ARG A 18 3.66 -12.46 -21.40
N LEU A 19 3.07 -12.13 -22.55
CA LEU A 19 3.11 -10.77 -23.11
C LEU A 19 2.43 -9.75 -22.19
N ILE A 20 1.28 -10.10 -21.60
CA ILE A 20 0.58 -9.26 -20.62
C ILE A 20 1.48 -9.05 -19.41
N PHE A 21 2.04 -10.12 -18.87
CA PHE A 21 2.93 -10.05 -17.70
C PHE A 21 4.12 -9.12 -17.95
N GLU A 22 4.80 -9.29 -19.07
CA GLU A 22 5.96 -8.49 -19.42
C GLU A 22 5.63 -7.01 -19.67
N LYS A 23 4.49 -6.71 -20.32
CA LYS A 23 4.13 -5.32 -20.67
C LYS A 23 3.38 -4.58 -19.57
N GLU A 24 2.48 -5.27 -18.88
CA GLU A 24 1.55 -4.62 -17.95
C GLU A 24 1.99 -4.77 -16.48
N PHE A 25 2.73 -5.84 -16.12
CA PHE A 25 3.04 -6.11 -14.71
C PHE A 25 4.51 -5.81 -14.36
N MET A 26 5.46 -6.19 -15.20
CA MET A 26 6.89 -5.96 -14.95
C MET A 26 7.25 -4.50 -14.66
N PRO A 27 6.65 -3.48 -15.31
CA PRO A 27 6.96 -2.08 -15.02
C PRO A 27 6.63 -1.64 -13.58
N HIS A 28 5.83 -2.42 -12.85
CA HIS A 28 5.40 -2.10 -11.50
C HIS A 28 6.14 -2.86 -10.39
N LEU A 29 7.13 -3.71 -10.73
CA LEU A 29 7.83 -4.54 -9.76
C LEU A 29 8.55 -3.73 -8.69
N ASP A 30 9.24 -2.66 -9.07
CA ASP A 30 9.98 -1.81 -8.13
C ASP A 30 9.03 -1.11 -7.15
N ALA A 31 7.91 -0.57 -7.65
CA ALA A 31 6.88 0.01 -6.81
C ALA A 31 6.28 -1.01 -5.83
N MET A 32 6.02 -2.24 -6.31
CA MET A 32 5.54 -3.34 -5.46
C MET A 32 6.55 -3.72 -4.38
N TYR A 33 7.83 -3.80 -4.73
CA TYR A 33 8.90 -4.12 -3.78
C TYR A 33 9.04 -3.03 -2.72
N ASN A 34 9.08 -1.77 -3.13
CA ASN A 34 9.16 -0.65 -2.20
C ASN A 34 7.97 -0.57 -1.25
N PHE A 35 6.76 -0.82 -1.75
CA PHE A 35 5.56 -0.92 -0.93
C PHE A 35 5.66 -2.09 0.07
N ALA A 36 6.06 -3.27 -0.39
CA ALA A 36 6.24 -4.46 0.44
C ALA A 36 7.27 -4.23 1.53
N LEU A 37 8.45 -3.66 1.18
CA LEU A 37 9.53 -3.38 2.14
C LEU A 37 9.08 -2.42 3.25
N ARG A 38 8.33 -1.36 2.90
CA ARG A 38 7.79 -0.43 3.91
C ARG A 38 6.72 -1.05 4.79
N LEU A 39 6.01 -2.07 4.31
CA LEU A 39 5.01 -2.79 5.12
C LEU A 39 5.64 -3.84 6.04
N THR A 40 6.57 -4.64 5.53
CA THR A 40 7.20 -5.76 6.24
C THR A 40 8.35 -5.29 7.13
N ASN A 41 9.06 -4.24 6.72
CA ASN A 41 10.31 -3.76 7.31
C ASN A 41 11.42 -4.84 7.33
N ASP A 42 11.38 -5.76 6.37
CA ASP A 42 12.31 -6.86 6.21
C ASP A 42 12.45 -7.16 4.72
N GLU A 43 13.69 -7.27 4.22
CA GLU A 43 13.97 -7.45 2.79
C GLU A 43 13.52 -8.83 2.29
N ASP A 44 13.75 -9.87 3.06
CA ASP A 44 13.38 -11.24 2.70
C ASP A 44 11.85 -11.39 2.66
N ASP A 45 11.15 -10.91 3.71
CA ASP A 45 9.68 -10.88 3.74
C ASP A 45 9.10 -10.03 2.58
N ALA A 46 9.76 -8.95 2.18
CA ALA A 46 9.33 -8.12 1.06
C ALA A 46 9.49 -8.84 -0.29
N GLN A 47 10.64 -9.49 -0.51
CA GLN A 47 10.89 -10.27 -1.72
C GLN A 47 9.92 -11.43 -1.86
N ASP A 48 9.70 -12.19 -0.80
CA ASP A 48 8.73 -13.29 -0.76
C ASP A 48 7.32 -12.81 -1.07
N LEU A 49 6.90 -11.68 -0.47
CA LEU A 49 5.60 -11.09 -0.71
C LEU A 49 5.39 -10.66 -2.16
N VAL A 50 6.41 -10.05 -2.80
CA VAL A 50 6.35 -9.67 -4.21
C VAL A 50 6.34 -10.91 -5.10
N GLN A 51 7.18 -11.91 -4.83
CA GLN A 51 7.21 -13.15 -5.58
C GLN A 51 5.86 -13.88 -5.55
N ASP A 52 5.27 -14.04 -4.37
CA ASP A 52 3.93 -14.63 -4.19
C ASP A 52 2.86 -13.83 -4.94
N THR A 53 2.99 -12.50 -4.95
CA THR A 53 2.07 -11.63 -5.68
C THR A 53 2.20 -11.83 -7.18
N CYS A 54 3.42 -11.90 -7.72
CA CYS A 54 3.68 -12.17 -9.13
C CYS A 54 3.15 -13.54 -9.55
N LEU A 55 3.38 -14.58 -8.75
CA LEU A 55 2.85 -15.92 -9.01
C LEU A 55 1.32 -15.93 -9.05
N LYS A 56 0.65 -15.25 -8.12
CA LYS A 56 -0.80 -15.12 -8.11
C LYS A 56 -1.30 -14.28 -9.29
N ALA A 57 -0.63 -13.15 -9.59
CA ALA A 57 -0.98 -12.33 -10.73
C ALA A 57 -0.89 -13.12 -12.05
N TYR A 58 0.16 -13.91 -12.22
CA TYR A 58 0.32 -14.76 -13.38
C TYR A 58 -0.73 -15.86 -13.47
N ARG A 59 -1.05 -16.51 -12.34
CA ARG A 59 -2.08 -17.55 -12.25
C ARG A 59 -3.49 -17.02 -12.59
N PHE A 60 -3.79 -15.80 -12.16
CA PHE A 60 -5.09 -15.17 -12.39
C PHE A 60 -5.09 -14.16 -13.54
N ILE A 61 -4.09 -14.22 -14.43
CA ILE A 61 -3.91 -13.26 -15.52
C ILE A 61 -5.12 -13.18 -16.46
N HIS A 62 -5.86 -14.28 -16.62
CA HIS A 62 -7.09 -14.34 -17.40
C HIS A 62 -8.23 -13.48 -16.84
N SER A 63 -8.15 -13.09 -15.56
CA SER A 63 -9.11 -12.18 -14.91
C SER A 63 -8.68 -10.71 -14.98
N PHE A 64 -7.49 -10.44 -15.50
CA PHE A 64 -7.01 -9.09 -15.77
C PHE A 64 -7.47 -8.64 -17.16
N GLU A 65 -8.03 -7.45 -17.26
CA GLU A 65 -8.41 -6.82 -18.52
C GLU A 65 -7.27 -5.94 -19.04
N PRO A 66 -6.57 -6.35 -20.13
CA PRO A 66 -5.45 -5.56 -20.68
C PRO A 66 -5.87 -4.13 -21.05
N GLY A 67 -4.98 -3.17 -20.77
CA GLY A 67 -5.25 -1.75 -21.00
C GLY A 67 -6.06 -1.09 -19.88
N THR A 68 -6.37 -1.82 -18.80
CA THR A 68 -6.88 -1.24 -17.56
C THR A 68 -5.73 -0.89 -16.59
N TYR A 69 -6.05 -0.42 -15.39
CA TYR A 69 -5.02 0.05 -14.45
C TYR A 69 -4.32 -1.11 -13.73
N ALA A 70 -3.29 -1.67 -14.37
CA ALA A 70 -2.52 -2.82 -13.90
C ALA A 70 -1.91 -2.60 -12.50
N LYS A 71 -1.36 -1.41 -12.22
CA LYS A 71 -0.77 -1.06 -10.93
C LYS A 71 -1.78 -1.30 -9.79
N ALA A 72 -3.00 -0.77 -9.90
CA ALA A 72 -4.01 -0.94 -8.85
C ALA A 72 -4.44 -2.40 -8.68
N TRP A 73 -4.53 -3.17 -9.77
CA TRP A 73 -4.87 -4.59 -9.73
C TRP A 73 -3.79 -5.40 -8.99
N LEU A 74 -2.51 -5.16 -9.29
CA LEU A 74 -1.36 -5.79 -8.63
C LEU A 74 -1.31 -5.42 -7.13
N PHE A 75 -1.47 -4.14 -6.79
CA PHE A 75 -1.45 -3.68 -5.41
C PHE A 75 -2.62 -4.25 -4.58
N ARG A 76 -3.76 -4.52 -5.20
CA ARG A 76 -4.85 -5.23 -4.54
C ARG A 76 -4.46 -6.68 -4.18
N ILE A 77 -3.76 -7.39 -5.07
CA ILE A 77 -3.26 -8.75 -4.79
C ILE A 77 -2.19 -8.69 -3.69
N LEU A 78 -1.22 -7.78 -3.81
CA LEU A 78 -0.14 -7.58 -2.86
C LEU A 78 -0.67 -7.31 -1.44
N LYS A 79 -1.59 -6.35 -1.31
CA LYS A 79 -2.25 -6.04 -0.04
C LYS A 79 -2.97 -7.27 0.54
N ASN A 80 -3.68 -8.03 -0.27
CA ASN A 80 -4.39 -9.22 0.21
C ASN A 80 -3.42 -10.30 0.71
N ASN A 81 -2.29 -10.51 0.02
CA ASN A 81 -1.22 -11.42 0.44
C ASN A 81 -0.64 -10.99 1.78
N PHE A 82 -0.23 -9.72 1.87
CA PHE A 82 0.32 -9.15 3.10
C PHE A 82 -0.64 -9.31 4.30
N ILE A 83 -1.91 -8.95 4.16
CA ILE A 83 -2.89 -9.08 5.24
C ILE A 83 -3.09 -10.54 5.66
N ASN A 84 -3.09 -11.48 4.71
CA ASN A 84 -3.21 -12.90 5.01
C ASN A 84 -2.01 -13.42 5.83
N ASP A 85 -0.79 -13.02 5.45
CA ASP A 85 0.44 -13.45 6.14
C ASP A 85 0.57 -12.74 7.50
N TYR A 86 0.24 -11.46 7.56
CA TYR A 86 0.17 -10.72 8.82
C TYR A 86 -0.79 -11.38 9.82
N ARG A 87 -1.99 -11.78 9.37
CA ARG A 87 -2.96 -12.50 10.21
C ARG A 87 -2.47 -13.88 10.64
N LYS A 88 -1.74 -14.62 9.78
CA LYS A 88 -1.14 -15.90 10.14
C LYS A 88 -0.06 -15.72 11.21
N LYS A 89 0.85 -14.76 11.03
CA LYS A 89 1.90 -14.41 12.00
C LYS A 89 1.30 -13.91 13.34
N SER A 90 0.20 -13.16 13.31
CA SER A 90 -0.49 -12.63 14.51
C SER A 90 -1.36 -13.66 15.25
N ARG A 91 -1.69 -14.80 14.66
CA ARG A 91 -2.47 -15.89 15.28
C ARG A 91 -1.67 -16.80 16.22
N GLY A 92 -0.37 -16.54 16.47
CA GLY A 92 0.34 -17.02 17.66
C GLY A 92 -0.38 -16.56 18.94
N PRO A 93 -0.08 -17.07 20.16
CA PRO A 93 -0.90 -16.92 21.38
C PRO A 93 -1.07 -15.48 21.90
N SER A 94 -0.76 -14.47 21.12
CA SER A 94 -1.01 -13.06 21.41
C SER A 94 -2.14 -12.55 20.50
N LYS A 95 -3.35 -12.48 21.06
CA LYS A 95 -4.49 -11.81 20.46
C LYS A 95 -4.18 -10.32 20.35
N VAL A 96 -3.77 -9.85 19.17
CA VAL A 96 -4.01 -8.47 18.79
C VAL A 96 -5.31 -8.47 17.99
N GLU A 97 -6.40 -8.21 18.68
CA GLU A 97 -7.69 -7.93 18.06
C GLU A 97 -7.51 -6.67 17.21
N PHE A 98 -7.80 -6.79 15.93
CA PHE A 98 -8.09 -5.67 15.05
C PHE A 98 -9.45 -5.09 15.51
N GLU A 99 -9.45 -4.32 16.58
CA GLU A 99 -10.60 -3.48 16.92
C GLU A 99 -10.63 -2.32 15.91
N TRP A 100 -11.60 -2.40 15.04
CA TRP A 100 -12.08 -1.29 14.22
C TRP A 100 -12.62 -0.22 15.16
N VAL A 101 -11.77 0.70 15.60
CA VAL A 101 -12.25 1.88 16.34
C VAL A 101 -12.92 2.80 15.33
N GLU A 102 -14.20 2.53 15.07
CA GLU A 102 -15.11 3.51 14.50
C GLU A 102 -15.37 4.60 15.55
N GLN A 103 -14.51 5.60 15.60
CA GLN A 103 -14.88 6.88 16.21
C GLN A 103 -15.16 7.86 15.07
N SER A 104 -16.42 8.28 15.03
CA SER A 104 -16.94 9.32 14.17
C SER A 104 -16.18 10.62 14.38
N PHE A 105 -15.43 11.03 13.37
CA PHE A 105 -14.91 12.39 13.25
C PHE A 105 -15.42 12.95 11.92
N SER A 106 -16.20 14.02 12.01
CA SER A 106 -16.50 14.90 10.90
C SER A 106 -15.23 15.70 10.57
N GLY A 107 -14.52 15.26 9.54
CA GLY A 107 -13.33 15.94 9.04
C GLY A 107 -13.67 16.74 7.78
N GLU A 108 -13.20 17.96 7.76
CA GLU A 108 -13.21 18.87 6.64
C GLU A 108 -12.50 18.27 5.41
N ASP A 109 -12.90 18.68 4.23
CA ASP A 109 -12.43 18.15 2.95
C ASP A 109 -10.92 18.40 2.78
N ASP A 110 -10.11 17.35 2.90
CA ASP A 110 -8.72 17.37 2.42
C ASP A 110 -8.73 17.51 0.89
N PRO A 111 -7.96 18.43 0.31
CA PRO A 111 -7.82 18.54 -1.14
C PRO A 111 -7.24 17.25 -1.72
N GLU A 112 -7.74 16.81 -2.88
CA GLU A 112 -7.16 15.70 -3.62
C GLU A 112 -5.70 15.98 -3.93
N PRO A 113 -4.79 15.00 -3.80
CA PRO A 113 -3.40 15.19 -4.17
C PRO A 113 -3.30 15.53 -5.67
N ALA A 114 -2.69 16.66 -5.96
CA ALA A 114 -2.34 17.01 -7.33
C ALA A 114 -1.32 15.99 -7.86
N HIS A 115 -1.62 15.36 -8.99
CA HIS A 115 -0.68 14.48 -9.68
C HIS A 115 0.61 15.25 -10.00
N GLN A 116 1.67 14.95 -9.28
CA GLN A 116 3.02 15.44 -9.58
C GLN A 116 3.90 14.28 -10.06
N ALA A 117 4.74 14.61 -11.03
CA ALA A 117 5.52 13.78 -11.92
C ALA A 117 6.29 12.61 -11.27
N ASP A 118 6.40 11.53 -12.05
CA ASP A 118 7.26 10.36 -11.88
C ASP A 118 8.67 10.68 -11.34
N LEU A 119 8.85 10.53 -10.03
CA LEU A 119 10.15 10.36 -9.43
C LEU A 119 10.35 8.85 -9.22
N HIS A 120 11.38 8.30 -9.85
CA HIS A 120 11.72 6.88 -9.74
C HIS A 120 11.79 6.42 -8.27
N ALA A 121 11.21 5.27 -7.97
CA ALA A 121 11.04 4.74 -6.62
C ALA A 121 12.36 4.61 -5.82
N GLU A 122 13.49 4.37 -6.48
CA GLU A 122 14.83 4.37 -5.87
C GLU A 122 15.19 5.75 -5.30
N THR A 123 14.91 6.82 -6.03
CA THR A 123 15.20 8.20 -5.61
C THR A 123 14.36 8.59 -4.40
N VAL A 124 13.10 8.14 -4.31
CA VAL A 124 12.21 8.43 -3.16
C VAL A 124 12.69 7.69 -1.90
N ASN A 125 13.22 6.48 -2.02
CA ASN A 125 13.74 5.72 -0.89
C ASN A 125 15.02 6.33 -0.30
N GLU A 126 15.92 6.83 -1.15
CA GLU A 126 17.12 7.55 -0.73
C GLU A 126 16.81 8.97 -0.22
N MET A 127 15.72 9.59 -0.68
CA MET A 127 15.29 10.93 -0.27
C MET A 127 14.49 10.94 1.03
N LEU A 128 13.83 9.83 1.39
CA LEU A 128 13.18 9.68 2.70
C LEU A 128 14.26 9.48 3.76
N GLY A 129 14.54 10.52 4.54
CA GLY A 129 15.48 10.40 5.68
C GLY A 129 15.04 9.30 6.65
N ASP A 130 16.01 8.70 7.34
CA ASP A 130 15.78 7.60 8.30
C ASP A 130 14.66 7.89 9.31
N GLU A 131 14.49 9.16 9.71
CA GLU A 131 13.46 9.57 10.66
C GLU A 131 12.04 9.46 10.09
N ILE A 132 11.86 9.80 8.81
CA ILE A 132 10.56 9.69 8.14
C ILE A 132 10.20 8.21 7.97
N THR A 133 11.16 7.40 7.54
CA THR A 133 10.98 5.95 7.41
C THR A 133 10.59 5.32 8.76
N LYS A 134 11.28 5.66 9.84
CA LYS A 134 10.96 5.21 11.20
C LYS A 134 9.58 5.68 11.64
N ALA A 135 9.21 6.93 11.37
CA ALA A 135 7.89 7.46 11.71
C ALA A 135 6.76 6.71 10.99
N ILE A 136 6.94 6.35 9.72
CA ILE A 136 6.00 5.53 8.96
C ILE A 136 5.92 4.12 9.56
N GLN A 137 7.05 3.52 9.96
CA GLN A 137 7.10 2.17 10.50
C GLN A 137 6.39 2.00 11.84
N VAL A 138 6.37 3.02 12.70
CA VAL A 138 5.65 2.95 13.99
C VAL A 138 4.15 3.15 13.86
N LEU A 139 3.64 3.57 12.70
CA LEU A 139 2.20 3.66 12.48
C LEU A 139 1.54 2.28 12.55
N PRO A 140 0.31 2.19 13.08
CA PRO A 140 -0.54 1.02 12.87
C PRO A 140 -0.60 0.63 11.39
N VAL A 141 -0.63 -0.68 11.10
CA VAL A 141 -0.53 -1.23 9.74
C VAL A 141 -1.52 -0.59 8.76
N ASP A 142 -2.77 -0.37 9.18
CA ASP A 142 -3.80 0.25 8.34
C ASP A 142 -3.46 1.70 7.98
N PHE A 143 -2.88 2.45 8.91
CA PHE A 143 -2.45 3.84 8.68
C PHE A 143 -1.16 3.91 7.86
N ARG A 144 -0.23 2.99 8.11
CA ARG A 144 0.98 2.85 7.31
C ARG A 144 0.64 2.58 5.84
N MET A 145 -0.23 1.60 5.61
CA MET A 145 -0.65 1.21 4.26
C MET A 145 -1.29 2.37 3.49
N ILE A 146 -2.18 3.14 4.14
CA ILE A 146 -2.88 4.22 3.48
C ILE A 146 -1.97 5.40 3.15
N ILE A 147 -0.98 5.71 4.02
CA ILE A 147 0.05 6.72 3.76
C ILE A 147 0.92 6.31 2.57
N ILE A 148 1.39 5.06 2.55
CA ILE A 148 2.25 4.59 1.46
C ILE A 148 1.49 4.64 0.13
N LEU A 149 0.24 4.18 0.09
CA LEU A 149 -0.57 4.20 -1.12
C LEU A 149 -0.84 5.63 -1.64
N CYS A 150 -1.13 6.58 -0.73
CA CYS A 150 -1.46 7.94 -1.11
C CYS A 150 -0.21 8.78 -1.40
N ASP A 151 0.69 8.86 -0.42
CA ASP A 151 1.75 9.87 -0.40
C ASP A 151 3.04 9.39 -1.10
N LEU A 152 3.22 8.08 -1.32
CA LEU A 152 4.40 7.52 -1.97
C LEU A 152 4.09 6.84 -3.30
N GLU A 153 2.93 6.19 -3.42
CA GLU A 153 2.53 5.50 -4.65
C GLU A 153 1.52 6.29 -5.49
N GLU A 154 1.10 7.46 -4.99
CA GLU A 154 0.25 8.45 -5.69
C GLU A 154 -1.10 7.91 -6.19
N PHE A 155 -1.68 6.93 -5.47
CA PHE A 155 -3.02 6.44 -5.80
C PHE A 155 -4.08 7.47 -5.41
N SER A 156 -5.06 7.69 -6.28
CA SER A 156 -6.26 8.46 -5.97
C SER A 156 -7.10 7.79 -4.88
N TYR A 157 -7.96 8.55 -4.23
CA TYR A 157 -8.82 8.01 -3.16
C TYR A 157 -9.78 6.92 -3.67
N GLU A 158 -10.24 7.03 -4.91
CA GLU A 158 -11.07 6.02 -5.57
C GLU A 158 -10.32 4.70 -5.79
N GLU A 159 -9.07 4.79 -6.23
CA GLU A 159 -8.20 3.62 -6.43
C GLU A 159 -7.85 2.98 -5.09
N MET A 160 -7.51 3.77 -4.09
CA MET A 160 -7.25 3.29 -2.74
C MET A 160 -8.47 2.58 -2.14
N ALA A 161 -9.68 3.13 -2.36
CA ALA A 161 -10.93 2.49 -1.92
C ALA A 161 -11.09 1.09 -2.56
N LYS A 162 -10.75 0.95 -3.84
CA LYS A 162 -10.77 -0.34 -4.57
C LYS A 162 -9.67 -1.29 -4.09
N ILE A 163 -8.43 -0.80 -3.93
CA ILE A 163 -7.29 -1.59 -3.45
C ILE A 163 -7.54 -2.11 -2.04
N LEU A 164 -7.97 -1.23 -1.14
CA LEU A 164 -8.19 -1.54 0.26
C LEU A 164 -9.53 -2.25 0.52
N ASN A 165 -10.45 -2.18 -0.43
CA ASN A 165 -11.83 -2.67 -0.32
C ASN A 165 -12.58 -2.03 0.87
N ILE A 166 -12.54 -0.70 0.96
CA ILE A 166 -13.21 0.13 1.96
C ILE A 166 -13.92 1.31 1.29
N PRO A 167 -14.94 1.91 1.92
CA PRO A 167 -15.57 3.12 1.41
C PRO A 167 -14.59 4.30 1.29
N ILE A 168 -14.79 5.16 0.29
CA ILE A 168 -13.93 6.35 0.08
C ILE A 168 -13.93 7.30 1.27
N GLY A 169 -15.04 7.45 1.99
CA GLY A 169 -15.10 8.20 3.24
C GLY A 169 -14.18 7.62 4.32
N THR A 170 -14.02 6.29 4.37
CA THR A 170 -13.08 5.62 5.26
C THR A 170 -11.63 5.87 4.83
N VAL A 171 -11.35 5.94 3.52
CA VAL A 171 -10.02 6.32 2.99
C VAL A 171 -9.65 7.71 3.52
N ARG A 172 -10.52 8.72 3.31
CA ARG A 172 -10.30 10.10 3.74
C ARG A 172 -10.05 10.20 5.25
N SER A 173 -10.94 9.62 6.06
CA SER A 173 -10.82 9.69 7.53
C SER A 173 -9.58 8.99 8.07
N ARG A 174 -9.17 7.84 7.47
CA ARG A 174 -7.94 7.15 7.86
C ARG A 174 -6.70 7.93 7.45
N LEU A 175 -6.68 8.51 6.24
CA LEU A 175 -5.56 9.30 5.76
C LEU A 175 -5.34 10.53 6.65
N HIS A 176 -6.41 11.26 6.99
CA HIS A 176 -6.35 12.39 7.92
C HIS A 176 -5.74 11.98 9.27
N ARG A 177 -6.21 10.90 9.89
CA ARG A 177 -5.65 10.40 11.16
C ARG A 177 -4.21 9.95 11.04
N ALA A 178 -3.87 9.26 9.96
CA ALA A 178 -2.50 8.79 9.70
C ALA A 178 -1.53 9.96 9.57
N ARG A 179 -1.91 11.01 8.83
CA ARG A 179 -1.12 12.24 8.70
C ARG A 179 -0.98 12.99 10.02
N ALA A 180 -2.04 13.04 10.86
CA ALA A 180 -1.97 13.63 12.18
C ALA A 180 -0.94 12.90 13.09
N LEU A 181 -0.95 11.57 13.09
CA LEU A 181 0.06 10.76 13.83
C LEU A 181 1.48 10.98 13.30
N LEU A 182 1.66 11.04 11.97
CA LEU A 182 2.96 11.37 11.38
C LEU A 182 3.44 12.76 11.77
N LYS A 183 2.58 13.76 11.70
CA LYS A 183 2.90 15.14 12.11
C LYS A 183 3.39 15.18 13.55
N GLU A 184 2.71 14.48 14.46
CA GLU A 184 3.12 14.38 15.87
C GLU A 184 4.50 13.69 16.01
N SER A 185 4.68 12.54 15.37
CA SER A 185 5.93 11.76 15.40
C SER A 185 7.12 12.55 14.83
N LEU A 186 6.91 13.35 13.78
CA LEU A 186 7.94 14.09 13.08
C LEU A 186 8.15 15.51 13.64
N ALA A 187 7.39 15.97 14.64
CA ALA A 187 7.45 17.35 15.14
C ALA A 187 8.86 17.76 15.62
N THR A 188 9.56 16.88 16.32
CA THR A 188 10.93 17.13 16.80
C THR A 188 11.92 17.18 15.65
N TYR A 189 11.81 16.27 14.69
CA TYR A 189 12.65 16.23 13.49
C TYR A 189 12.44 17.47 12.62
N ALA A 190 11.19 17.86 12.36
CA ALA A 190 10.86 19.07 11.61
C ALA A 190 11.50 20.33 12.22
N LYS A 191 11.41 20.49 13.55
CA LYS A 191 12.06 21.58 14.28
C LYS A 191 13.58 21.57 14.12
N SER A 192 14.23 20.39 14.17
CA SER A 192 15.69 20.27 13.99
C SER A 192 16.15 20.63 12.58
N LYS A 193 15.26 20.52 11.59
CA LYS A 193 15.50 20.90 10.17
C LYS A 193 15.10 22.35 9.85
N GLY A 194 14.69 23.16 10.87
CA GLY A 194 14.32 24.56 10.70
C GLY A 194 12.88 24.79 10.26
N TYR A 195 12.05 23.75 10.21
CA TYR A 195 10.61 23.91 10.01
C TYR A 195 9.99 24.32 11.35
N GLY A 196 9.96 25.63 11.61
CA GLY A 196 9.42 26.20 12.85
C GLY A 196 7.91 26.35 12.84
N ALA A 197 7.34 26.60 14.01
CA ALA A 197 5.91 26.77 14.24
C ALA A 197 5.29 27.98 13.47
N ASP A 198 6.10 28.88 12.96
CA ASP A 198 5.65 30.10 12.29
C ASP A 198 5.23 29.91 10.82
N THR A 199 5.57 28.76 10.22
CA THR A 199 5.15 28.43 8.83
C THR A 199 3.84 27.65 8.76
N LEU A 200 3.29 27.24 9.90
CA LEU A 200 2.04 26.46 9.95
C LEU A 200 0.80 27.31 10.29
N SER A 201 0.97 28.61 10.57
CA SER A 201 -0.13 29.56 10.84
C SER A 201 -0.68 30.25 9.58
N ASP A 202 -0.02 30.08 8.42
CA ASP A 202 -0.43 30.75 7.17
C ASP A 202 -1.19 29.81 6.20
N LEU A 203 -1.65 28.67 6.70
CA LEU A 203 -2.45 27.69 5.93
C LEU A 203 -3.83 27.43 6.56
N ASP A 204 -4.42 28.47 7.17
CA ASP A 204 -5.86 28.51 7.50
C ASP A 204 -6.68 29.10 6.35
#